data_3703f4eb75937b88626b9514e5c256aa
#
_entry.id   3703f4eb75937b88626b9514e5c256aa
#
_cell.length_a   1.000
_cell.length_b   1.000
_cell.length_c   1.000
_cell.angle_alpha   90.00
_cell.angle_beta   90.00
_cell.angle_gamma   90.00
#
_symmetry.space_group_name_H-M   'P 1'
#
loop_
_entity.id
_entity.type
_entity.pdbx_description
1 polymer ?
#
loop_
_entity_poly.entity_id
_entity_poly.type
_entity_poly.pdbx_seq_one_letter_code
_entity_poly.pdbx_strand_id
1 'polypeptide(L)'
;MTDLGSVLRLSVMRLSRRLRQEAFGLGEVTPSQLSALTVLAKHGELTLGELASIERIAPPSMTRIAARLEATGLLERRPDTSDRRVARVAISAAGLSLLDETRARGDAFVSARLQSLTEEERQVLARAVPLLERLASEDP
;
A
#
# COMPACT_ATOMS: atom_id res chain seq x y z
N MET A 1 -8.96 25.20 22.50
CA MET A 1 -9.71 23.99 22.12
C MET A 1 -9.00 23.34 20.95
N THR A 2 -8.56 22.12 21.12
CA THR A 2 -7.85 21.42 20.05
C THR A 2 -8.87 20.97 19.00
N ASP A 3 -8.68 21.37 17.76
CA ASP A 3 -9.54 20.99 16.65
C ASP A 3 -9.53 19.47 16.42
N LEU A 4 -10.71 18.86 16.32
CA LEU A 4 -10.88 17.43 16.09
C LEU A 4 -10.12 16.96 14.84
N GLY A 5 -10.18 17.74 13.76
CA GLY A 5 -9.47 17.42 12.51
C GLY A 5 -7.98 17.27 12.70
N SER A 6 -7.36 18.20 13.43
CA SER A 6 -5.92 18.16 13.73
C SER A 6 -5.54 16.95 14.57
N VAL A 7 -6.32 16.65 15.61
CA VAL A 7 -6.06 15.49 16.48
C VAL A 7 -6.22 14.18 15.72
N LEU A 8 -7.30 14.05 14.98
CA LEU A 8 -7.58 12.87 14.19
C LEU A 8 -6.47 12.63 13.14
N ARG A 9 -6.09 13.68 12.41
CA ARG A 9 -5.01 13.60 11.43
C ARG A 9 -3.71 13.08 12.05
N LEU A 10 -3.30 13.65 13.19
CA LEU A 10 -2.08 13.22 13.87
C LEU A 10 -2.16 11.77 14.36
N SER A 11 -3.30 11.38 14.90
CA SER A 11 -3.52 10.02 15.40
C SER A 11 -3.46 9.00 14.25
N VAL A 12 -4.14 9.29 13.14
CA VAL A 12 -4.13 8.44 11.94
C VAL A 12 -2.72 8.34 11.36
N MET A 13 -1.98 9.45 11.27
CA MET A 13 -0.60 9.44 10.78
C MET A 13 0.33 8.60 11.66
N ARG A 14 0.23 8.72 12.98
CA ARG A 14 1.05 7.92 13.92
C ARG A 14 0.72 6.44 13.83
N LEU A 15 -0.56 6.09 13.82
CA LEU A 15 -0.99 4.70 13.70
C LEU A 15 -0.56 4.12 12.35
N SER A 16 -0.74 4.84 11.27
CA SER A 16 -0.32 4.44 9.92
C SER A 16 1.19 4.21 9.84
N ARG A 17 1.99 5.09 10.45
CA ARG A 17 3.45 4.91 10.51
C ARG A 17 3.80 3.63 11.27
N ARG A 18 3.20 3.43 12.42
CA ARG A 18 3.44 2.26 13.26
C ARG A 18 3.07 0.97 12.54
N LEU A 19 1.91 0.96 11.93
CA LEU A 19 1.42 -0.16 11.13
C LEU A 19 2.38 -0.50 9.99
N ARG A 20 2.85 0.50 9.26
CA ARG A 20 3.84 0.28 8.19
C ARG A 20 5.16 -0.31 8.72
N GLN A 21 5.68 0.21 9.83
CA GLN A 21 6.91 -0.31 10.43
C GLN A 21 6.78 -1.79 10.81
N GLU A 22 5.65 -2.19 11.36
CA GLU A 22 5.40 -3.56 11.78
C GLU A 22 5.09 -4.49 10.59
N ALA A 23 4.37 -3.98 9.59
CA ALA A 23 3.97 -4.75 8.42
C ALA A 23 5.15 -5.00 7.46
N PHE A 24 6.02 -4.00 7.24
CA PHE A 24 7.09 -4.10 6.25
C PHE A 24 8.38 -4.72 6.76
N GLY A 25 8.57 -4.79 8.07
CA GLY A 25 9.85 -5.19 8.64
C GLY A 25 10.97 -4.20 8.29
N LEU A 26 12.21 -4.60 8.53
CA LEU A 26 13.39 -3.78 8.27
C LEU A 26 13.90 -4.01 6.84
N GLY A 27 13.55 -3.11 5.90
CA GLY A 27 14.42 -2.81 4.78
C GLY A 27 14.28 -3.63 3.50
N GLU A 28 13.30 -4.53 3.34
CA GLU A 28 13.19 -5.31 2.09
C GLU A 28 12.55 -4.53 0.95
N VAL A 29 11.51 -3.74 1.24
CA VAL A 29 10.75 -3.00 0.23
C VAL A 29 10.39 -1.62 0.77
N THR A 30 10.53 -0.59 -0.07
CA THR A 30 10.12 0.76 0.29
C THR A 30 8.60 0.92 0.22
N PRO A 31 8.01 1.93 0.89
CA PRO A 31 6.59 2.24 0.74
C PRO A 31 6.15 2.46 -0.70
N SER A 32 6.96 3.14 -1.51
CA SER A 32 6.66 3.38 -2.92
C SER A 32 6.67 2.09 -3.74
N GLN A 33 7.60 1.20 -3.48
CA GLN A 33 7.67 -0.11 -4.12
C GLN A 33 6.45 -0.96 -3.78
N LEU A 34 6.04 -0.95 -2.52
CA LEU A 34 4.88 -1.71 -2.09
C LEU A 34 3.58 -1.15 -2.67
N SER A 35 3.45 0.17 -2.73
CA SER A 35 2.31 0.83 -3.36
C SER A 35 2.19 0.41 -4.83
N ALA A 36 3.29 0.40 -5.58
CA ALA A 36 3.33 -0.05 -6.96
C ALA A 36 2.87 -1.52 -7.09
N LEU A 37 3.37 -2.41 -6.23
CA LEU A 37 2.93 -3.81 -6.21
C LEU A 37 1.43 -3.94 -5.90
N THR A 38 0.93 -3.16 -4.98
CA THR A 38 -0.50 -3.15 -4.61
C THR A 38 -1.37 -2.74 -5.80
N VAL A 39 -0.96 -1.70 -6.54
CA VAL A 39 -1.66 -1.26 -7.76
C VAL A 39 -1.66 -2.36 -8.81
N LEU A 40 -0.52 -3.01 -9.05
CA LEU A 40 -0.42 -4.11 -10.00
C LEU A 40 -1.26 -5.32 -9.60
N ALA A 41 -1.34 -5.63 -8.31
CA ALA A 41 -2.19 -6.70 -7.81
C ALA A 41 -3.67 -6.41 -8.05
N LYS A 42 -4.07 -5.14 -7.91
CA LYS A 42 -5.47 -4.71 -8.08
C LYS A 42 -5.87 -4.59 -9.54
N HIS A 43 -5.03 -3.99 -10.38
CA HIS A 43 -5.35 -3.65 -11.78
C HIS A 43 -4.89 -4.69 -12.79
N GLY A 44 -4.00 -5.59 -12.42
CA GLY A 44 -3.35 -6.50 -13.34
C GLY A 44 -2.19 -5.84 -14.09
N GLU A 45 -1.84 -6.40 -15.23
CA GLU A 45 -0.75 -5.91 -16.05
C GLU A 45 -1.02 -4.48 -16.56
N LEU A 46 -0.05 -3.59 -16.38
CA LEU A 46 -0.10 -2.20 -16.78
C LEU A 46 1.17 -1.82 -17.55
N THR A 47 1.09 -0.76 -18.36
CA THR A 47 2.30 -0.11 -18.86
C THR A 47 2.97 0.68 -17.72
N LEU A 48 4.27 0.95 -17.85
CA LEU A 48 4.97 1.82 -16.88
C LEU A 48 4.35 3.21 -16.80
N GLY A 49 3.89 3.74 -17.93
CA GLY A 49 3.20 5.03 -17.97
C GLY A 49 1.87 5.03 -17.21
N GLU A 50 1.07 3.99 -17.37
CA GLU A 50 -0.19 3.82 -16.65
C GLU A 50 0.07 3.70 -15.13
N LEU A 51 1.06 2.90 -14.74
CA LEU A 51 1.43 2.74 -13.34
C LEU A 51 1.90 4.07 -12.73
N ALA A 52 2.75 4.81 -13.44
CA ALA A 52 3.22 6.12 -13.01
C ALA A 52 2.06 7.11 -12.82
N SER A 53 1.08 7.10 -13.73
CA SER A 53 -0.10 7.96 -13.64
C SER A 53 -0.98 7.62 -12.44
N ILE A 54 -1.26 6.36 -12.20
CA ILE A 54 -2.07 5.91 -11.05
C ILE A 54 -1.40 6.29 -9.74
N GLU A 55 -0.09 6.05 -9.63
CA GLU A 55 0.70 6.36 -8.44
C GLU A 55 1.03 7.85 -8.30
N ARG A 56 0.78 8.66 -9.33
CA ARG A 56 1.15 10.08 -9.37
C ARG A 56 2.66 10.30 -9.12
N ILE A 57 3.46 9.44 -9.72
CA ILE A 57 4.93 9.47 -9.64
C ILE A 57 5.47 9.81 -11.02
N ALA A 58 6.54 10.62 -11.05
CA ALA A 58 7.21 10.96 -12.29
C ALA A 58 7.71 9.71 -13.03
N PRO A 59 7.55 9.61 -14.36
CA PRO A 59 7.95 8.43 -15.12
C PRO A 59 9.37 7.92 -14.87
N PRO A 60 10.42 8.79 -14.78
CA PRO A 60 11.76 8.30 -14.45
C PRO A 60 11.87 7.65 -13.08
N SER A 61 11.13 8.15 -12.09
CA SER A 61 11.09 7.57 -10.75
C SER A 61 10.39 6.22 -10.76
N MET A 62 9.29 6.09 -11.50
CA MET A 62 8.59 4.81 -11.65
C MET A 62 9.46 3.77 -12.38
N THR A 63 10.21 4.18 -13.38
CA THR A 63 11.16 3.29 -14.08
C THR A 63 12.19 2.71 -13.10
N ARG A 64 12.71 3.52 -12.18
CA ARG A 64 13.66 3.05 -11.15
C ARG A 64 12.99 2.11 -10.15
N ILE A 65 11.78 2.43 -9.71
CA ILE A 65 11.00 1.57 -8.80
C ILE A 65 10.77 0.20 -9.46
N ALA A 66 10.31 0.18 -10.70
CA ALA A 66 10.05 -1.04 -11.45
C ALA A 66 11.31 -1.87 -11.68
N ALA A 67 12.43 -1.23 -12.04
CA ALA A 67 13.70 -1.90 -12.21
C ALA A 67 14.18 -2.60 -10.93
N ARG A 68 14.01 -1.95 -9.78
CA ARG A 68 14.35 -2.50 -8.48
C ARG A 68 13.47 -3.71 -8.12
N LEU A 69 12.18 -3.60 -8.37
CA LEU A 69 11.22 -4.70 -8.14
C LEU A 69 11.49 -5.88 -9.08
N GLU A 70 11.82 -5.62 -10.32
CA GLU A 70 12.22 -6.67 -11.27
C GLU A 70 13.50 -7.38 -10.82
N ALA A 71 14.52 -6.61 -10.41
CA ALA A 71 15.79 -7.15 -9.93
C ALA A 71 15.63 -8.05 -8.70
N THR A 72 14.63 -7.80 -7.86
CA THR A 72 14.33 -8.61 -6.67
C THR A 72 13.28 -9.70 -6.93
N GLY A 73 12.82 -9.85 -8.17
CA GLY A 73 11.88 -10.90 -8.56
C GLY A 73 10.42 -10.66 -8.16
N LEU A 74 10.08 -9.45 -7.75
CA LEU A 74 8.73 -9.11 -7.28
C LEU A 74 7.82 -8.62 -8.41
N LEU A 75 8.40 -8.24 -9.53
CA LEU A 75 7.73 -7.71 -10.71
C LEU A 75 8.30 -8.40 -11.95
N GLU A 76 7.44 -8.66 -12.92
CA GLU A 76 7.81 -9.19 -14.24
C GLU A 76 7.59 -8.09 -15.28
N ARG A 77 8.59 -7.92 -16.14
CA ARG A 77 8.52 -7.01 -17.27
C ARG A 77 8.26 -7.79 -18.54
N ARG A 78 7.30 -7.32 -19.34
CA ARG A 78 6.96 -7.92 -20.62
C ARG A 78 6.96 -6.84 -21.70
N PRO A 79 7.44 -7.13 -22.93
CA PRO A 79 7.28 -6.20 -24.04
C PRO A 79 5.81 -6.11 -24.44
N ASP A 80 5.36 -4.92 -24.84
CA ASP A 80 4.03 -4.77 -25.42
C ASP A 80 3.98 -5.49 -26.79
N THR A 81 2.85 -6.15 -27.08
CA THR A 81 2.68 -6.92 -28.30
C THR A 81 2.55 -6.04 -29.57
N SER A 82 2.06 -4.81 -29.42
CA SER A 82 1.85 -3.88 -30.51
C SER A 82 2.95 -2.83 -30.66
N ASP A 83 3.69 -2.48 -29.59
CA ASP A 83 4.79 -1.52 -29.61
C ASP A 83 5.91 -1.96 -28.66
N ARG A 84 7.04 -2.41 -29.24
CA ARG A 84 8.21 -2.88 -28.48
C ARG A 84 8.91 -1.79 -27.65
N ARG A 85 8.60 -0.52 -27.90
CA ARG A 85 9.13 0.60 -27.11
C ARG A 85 8.40 0.75 -25.78
N VAL A 86 7.23 0.14 -25.63
CA VAL A 86 6.40 0.19 -24.44
C VAL A 86 6.70 -1.03 -23.57
N ALA A 87 7.04 -0.78 -22.30
CA ALA A 87 7.21 -1.84 -21.32
C ALA A 87 5.91 -2.05 -20.55
N ARG A 88 5.49 -3.30 -20.43
CA ARG A 88 4.37 -3.72 -19.57
C ARG A 88 4.94 -4.42 -18.35
N VAL A 89 4.29 -4.22 -17.21
CA VAL A 89 4.72 -4.79 -15.94
C VAL A 89 3.55 -5.50 -15.27
N ALA A 90 3.87 -6.59 -14.59
CA ALA A 90 2.93 -7.39 -13.82
C ALA A 90 3.57 -7.80 -12.50
N ILE A 91 2.77 -7.98 -11.47
CA ILE A 91 3.26 -8.52 -10.21
C ILE A 91 3.60 -10.01 -10.39
N SER A 92 4.72 -10.44 -9.83
CA SER A 92 5.10 -11.86 -9.84
C SER A 92 4.41 -12.64 -8.72
N ALA A 93 4.51 -13.97 -8.76
CA ALA A 93 4.04 -14.81 -7.66
C ALA A 93 4.73 -14.46 -6.34
N ALA A 94 6.03 -14.17 -6.38
CA ALA A 94 6.78 -13.71 -5.20
C ALA A 94 6.28 -12.34 -4.71
N GLY A 95 5.91 -11.44 -5.62
CA GLY A 95 5.31 -10.15 -5.27
C GLY A 95 3.96 -10.30 -4.57
N LEU A 96 3.10 -11.19 -5.07
CA LEU A 96 1.82 -11.51 -4.44
C LEU A 96 2.01 -12.09 -3.03
N SER A 97 2.95 -13.02 -2.87
CA SER A 97 3.28 -13.58 -1.57
C SER A 97 3.77 -12.52 -0.59
N LEU A 98 4.59 -11.60 -1.05
CA LEU A 98 5.07 -10.48 -0.22
C LEU A 98 3.91 -9.59 0.25
N LEU A 99 2.96 -9.27 -0.63
CA LEU A 99 1.76 -8.50 -0.26
C LEU A 99 0.92 -9.22 0.79
N ASP A 100 0.72 -10.52 0.63
CA ASP A 100 -0.05 -11.34 1.58
C ASP A 100 0.63 -11.41 2.95
N GLU A 101 1.94 -11.62 2.98
CA GLU A 101 2.73 -11.62 4.22
C GLU A 101 2.70 -10.25 4.91
N THR A 102 2.83 -9.17 4.16
CA THR A 102 2.77 -7.81 4.67
C THR A 102 1.41 -7.52 5.29
N ARG A 103 0.34 -7.92 4.61
CA ARG A 103 -1.03 -7.78 5.11
C ARG A 103 -1.22 -8.59 6.40
N ALA A 104 -0.78 -9.83 6.42
CA ALA A 104 -0.90 -10.69 7.59
C ALA A 104 -0.16 -10.12 8.81
N ARG A 105 1.03 -9.57 8.61
CA ARG A 105 1.78 -8.89 9.69
C ARG A 105 1.05 -7.65 10.21
N GLY A 106 0.50 -6.85 9.30
CA GLY A 106 -0.31 -5.69 9.67
C GLY A 106 -1.55 -6.06 10.47
N ASP A 107 -2.28 -7.07 10.01
CA ASP A 107 -3.48 -7.57 10.69
C ASP A 107 -3.15 -8.12 12.08
N ALA A 108 -2.07 -8.88 12.20
CA ALA A 108 -1.60 -9.41 13.48
C ALA A 108 -1.22 -8.29 14.47
N PHE A 109 -0.55 -7.24 13.99
CA PHE A 109 -0.21 -6.08 14.80
C PHE A 109 -1.47 -5.38 15.34
N VAL A 110 -2.43 -5.09 14.46
CA VAL A 110 -3.69 -4.42 14.85
C VAL A 110 -4.48 -5.30 15.81
N SER A 111 -4.62 -6.59 15.50
CA SER A 111 -5.33 -7.54 16.36
C SER A 111 -4.74 -7.61 17.77
N ALA A 112 -3.42 -7.66 17.89
CA ALA A 112 -2.74 -7.67 19.18
C ALA A 112 -3.02 -6.37 19.97
N ARG A 113 -3.03 -5.23 19.30
CA ARG A 113 -3.34 -3.94 19.94
C ARG A 113 -4.80 -3.86 20.37
N LEU A 114 -5.72 -4.38 19.57
CA LEU A 114 -7.14 -4.43 19.92
C LEU A 114 -7.41 -5.28 21.15
N GLN A 115 -6.63 -6.33 21.38
CA GLN A 115 -6.78 -7.17 22.58
C GLN A 115 -6.46 -6.42 23.88
N SER A 116 -5.66 -5.37 23.83
CA SER A 116 -5.34 -4.53 25.00
C SER A 116 -6.45 -3.54 25.35
N LEU A 117 -7.46 -3.41 24.50
CA LEU A 117 -8.59 -2.52 24.70
C LEU A 117 -9.76 -3.22 25.39
N THR A 118 -10.60 -2.44 26.06
CA THR A 118 -11.86 -2.95 26.60
C THR A 118 -12.84 -3.26 25.48
N GLU A 119 -13.87 -4.03 25.78
CA GLU A 119 -14.95 -4.30 24.81
C GLU A 119 -15.64 -3.02 24.34
N GLU A 120 -15.88 -2.08 25.24
CA GLU A 120 -16.47 -0.78 24.90
C GLU A 120 -15.60 0.02 23.94
N GLU A 121 -14.30 0.05 24.19
CA GLU A 121 -13.33 0.73 23.31
C GLU A 121 -13.29 0.08 21.92
N ARG A 122 -13.30 -1.25 21.84
CA ARG A 122 -13.37 -1.97 20.56
C ARG A 122 -14.65 -1.63 19.79
N GLN A 123 -15.79 -1.53 20.48
CA GLN A 123 -17.07 -1.13 19.86
C GLN A 123 -17.02 0.30 19.33
N VAL A 124 -16.38 1.22 20.05
CA VAL A 124 -16.18 2.60 19.57
C VAL A 124 -15.40 2.59 18.26
N LEU A 125 -14.30 1.83 18.20
CA LEU A 125 -13.50 1.70 16.97
C LEU A 125 -14.30 1.06 15.84
N ALA A 126 -15.05 0.00 16.12
CA ALA A 126 -15.88 -0.65 15.13
C ALA A 126 -16.90 0.31 14.49
N ARG A 127 -17.50 1.19 15.31
CA ARG A 127 -18.41 2.23 14.81
C ARG A 127 -17.69 3.35 14.06
N ALA A 128 -16.42 3.59 14.37
CA ALA A 128 -15.63 4.61 13.69
C ALA A 128 -15.16 4.18 12.30
N VAL A 129 -14.99 2.88 12.04
CA VAL A 129 -14.47 2.38 10.76
C VAL A 129 -15.24 2.92 9.54
N PRO A 130 -16.59 2.83 9.48
CA PRO A 130 -17.32 3.38 8.34
C PRO A 130 -17.13 4.89 8.16
N LEU A 131 -16.93 5.63 9.24
CA LEU A 131 -16.67 7.07 9.20
C LEU A 131 -15.29 7.37 8.62
N LEU A 132 -14.29 6.59 9.02
CA LEU A 132 -12.93 6.70 8.49
C LEU A 132 -12.90 6.36 6.99
N GLU A 133 -13.63 5.34 6.56
CA GLU A 133 -13.77 4.98 5.15
C GLU A 133 -14.39 6.12 4.33
N ARG A 134 -15.42 6.77 4.87
CA ARG A 134 -16.02 7.94 4.21
C ARG A 134 -15.05 9.12 4.11
N LEU A 135 -14.21 9.33 5.11
CA LEU A 135 -13.19 10.40 5.07
C LEU A 135 -12.06 10.07 4.10
N ALA A 136 -11.80 8.79 3.86
CA ALA A 136 -10.76 8.34 2.94
C ALA A 136 -11.22 8.26 1.48
N SER A 137 -12.54 8.20 1.22
CA SER A 137 -13.08 8.13 -0.14
C SER A 137 -12.89 9.47 -0.88
N GLU A 138 -12.69 9.38 -2.21
CA GLU A 138 -12.48 10.55 -3.07
C GLU A 138 -13.77 11.33 -3.37
N ASP A 139 -14.94 10.74 -3.09
CA ASP A 139 -16.24 11.39 -3.24
C ASP A 139 -16.73 11.95 -1.90
N PRO A 140 -17.06 13.26 -1.84
CA PRO A 140 -17.64 13.87 -0.65
C PRO A 140 -19.08 13.41 -0.39
#